data_2809bfb4eb771dedc9edce1cf511d305
#
_entry.id   2809bfb4eb771dedc9edce1cf511d305
#
_cell.length_a   1.000
_cell.length_b   1.000
_cell.length_c   1.000
_cell.angle_alpha   90.00
_cell.angle_beta   90.00
_cell.angle_gamma   90.00
#
_symmetry.space_group_name_H-M   'P 1'
#
loop_
_entity.id
_entity.type
_entity.pdbx_description
1 polymer ?
#
loop_
_entity_poly.entity_id
_entity_poly.type
_entity_poly.pdbx_seq_one_letter_code
_entity_poly.pdbx_strand_id
1 'polypeptide(L)'
;MTNNIPDISFITICYNGFKDTCELIESLQNKIHSVSYEIIVVDNASHENEAAKIHQLYPTVVAIRSNENSGFSGGNNIGIQVAKGKYIFLINNDTYIESDHIAYLVERLESRPEIGGVSPKIRFAFPPQHIQFAGFTPLSQITLRNHMLGFDCPDDGTFDTPHTTPYLHGAAMMFKREVIEKVGMMPEIFFLYYEELDWST
;
A
#
# COMPACT_ATOMS: atom_id res chain seq x y z
N MET A 1 -13.25 -14.98 -23.60
CA MET A 1 -12.61 -14.78 -22.28
C MET A 1 -13.20 -13.49 -21.75
N THR A 2 -14.03 -13.56 -20.73
CA THR A 2 -14.55 -12.35 -20.05
C THR A 2 -13.34 -11.67 -19.42
N ASN A 3 -13.01 -10.45 -19.88
CA ASN A 3 -12.05 -9.59 -19.19
C ASN A 3 -12.67 -9.24 -17.82
N ASN A 4 -12.45 -10.10 -16.83
CA ASN A 4 -12.88 -9.83 -15.47
C ASN A 4 -11.89 -8.81 -14.91
N ILE A 5 -12.32 -7.56 -14.78
CA ILE A 5 -11.52 -6.49 -14.13
C ILE A 5 -11.39 -6.91 -12.66
N PRO A 6 -10.17 -6.98 -12.11
CA PRO A 6 -9.98 -7.32 -10.70
C PRO A 6 -10.58 -6.22 -9.81
N ASP A 7 -11.01 -6.61 -8.61
CA ASP A 7 -11.46 -5.64 -7.63
C ASP A 7 -10.30 -4.75 -7.17
N ILE A 8 -9.15 -5.36 -6.89
CA ILE A 8 -8.00 -4.67 -6.29
C ILE A 8 -6.74 -4.91 -7.12
N SER A 9 -5.94 -3.85 -7.33
CA SER A 9 -4.54 -3.94 -7.73
C SER A 9 -3.66 -3.70 -6.50
N PHE A 10 -2.99 -4.74 -5.99
CA PHE A 10 -1.91 -4.60 -5.03
C PHE A 10 -0.66 -4.16 -5.76
N ILE A 11 -0.09 -3.03 -5.38
CA ILE A 11 1.12 -2.46 -5.97
C ILE A 11 2.20 -2.39 -4.92
N THR A 12 3.36 -2.93 -5.22
CA THR A 12 4.52 -2.87 -4.35
C THR A 12 5.78 -2.53 -5.13
N ILE A 13 6.69 -1.80 -4.48
CA ILE A 13 7.99 -1.44 -5.04
C ILE A 13 9.04 -2.36 -4.45
N CYS A 14 9.85 -2.95 -5.32
CA CYS A 14 11.02 -3.73 -4.97
C CYS A 14 12.30 -2.94 -5.31
N TYR A 15 13.17 -2.73 -4.33
CA TYR A 15 14.50 -2.17 -4.55
C TYR A 15 15.53 -2.91 -3.70
N ASN A 16 16.25 -3.87 -4.32
CA ASN A 16 17.16 -4.79 -3.63
C ASN A 16 16.49 -5.56 -2.47
N GLY A 17 15.19 -5.86 -2.60
CA GLY A 17 14.34 -6.45 -1.57
C GLY A 17 13.62 -7.71 -2.04
N PHE A 18 14.26 -8.51 -2.89
CA PHE A 18 13.66 -9.70 -3.53
C PHE A 18 12.99 -10.65 -2.54
N LYS A 19 13.67 -10.96 -1.42
CA LYS A 19 13.17 -11.90 -0.43
C LYS A 19 11.88 -11.40 0.22
N ASP A 20 11.89 -10.16 0.70
CA ASP A 20 10.74 -9.54 1.37
C ASP A 20 9.56 -9.43 0.41
N THR A 21 9.84 -9.05 -0.85
CA THR A 21 8.82 -9.01 -1.92
C THR A 21 8.18 -10.38 -2.17
N CYS A 22 8.96 -11.47 -2.15
CA CYS A 22 8.42 -12.82 -2.27
C CYS A 22 7.54 -13.17 -1.06
N GLU A 23 7.95 -12.84 0.16
CA GLU A 23 7.17 -13.08 1.39
C GLU A 23 5.82 -12.32 1.34
N LEU A 24 5.81 -11.08 0.85
CA LEU A 24 4.57 -10.33 0.63
C LEU A 24 3.67 -11.02 -0.40
N ILE A 25 4.20 -11.39 -1.58
CA ILE A 25 3.42 -12.07 -2.63
C ILE A 25 2.79 -13.35 -2.09
N GLU A 26 3.57 -14.18 -1.40
CA GLU A 26 3.08 -15.42 -0.81
C GLU A 26 2.00 -15.16 0.25
N SER A 27 2.15 -14.14 1.08
CA SER A 27 1.14 -13.78 2.08
C SER A 27 -0.18 -13.34 1.41
N LEU A 28 -0.12 -12.53 0.35
CA LEU A 28 -1.29 -12.13 -0.43
C LEU A 28 -1.98 -13.34 -1.04
N GLN A 29 -1.24 -14.22 -1.73
CA GLN A 29 -1.80 -15.40 -2.40
C GLN A 29 -2.40 -16.41 -1.40
N ASN A 30 -1.79 -16.55 -0.23
CA ASN A 30 -2.24 -17.52 0.78
C ASN A 30 -3.38 -17.01 1.65
N LYS A 31 -3.56 -15.70 1.78
CA LYS A 31 -4.51 -15.12 2.72
C LYS A 31 -5.72 -14.47 2.07
N ILE A 32 -5.57 -13.85 0.90
CA ILE A 32 -6.66 -13.07 0.30
C ILE A 32 -7.53 -13.96 -0.58
N HIS A 33 -8.79 -14.12 -0.16
CA HIS A 33 -9.80 -14.93 -0.85
C HIS A 33 -11.16 -14.22 -0.97
N SER A 34 -11.34 -13.09 -0.25
CA SER A 34 -12.63 -12.38 -0.18
C SER A 34 -12.90 -11.47 -1.38
N VAL A 35 -11.87 -11.17 -2.20
CA VAL A 35 -11.93 -10.26 -3.34
C VAL A 35 -11.11 -10.80 -4.51
N SER A 36 -11.43 -10.39 -5.73
CA SER A 36 -10.58 -10.63 -6.89
C SER A 36 -9.45 -9.59 -6.93
N TYR A 37 -8.24 -10.01 -7.30
CA TYR A 37 -7.10 -9.09 -7.30
C TYR A 37 -6.04 -9.43 -8.36
N GLU A 38 -5.19 -8.47 -8.63
CA GLU A 38 -3.89 -8.63 -9.29
C GLU A 38 -2.78 -8.12 -8.38
N ILE A 39 -1.57 -8.63 -8.57
CA ILE A 39 -0.36 -8.15 -7.88
C ILE A 39 0.56 -7.55 -8.93
N ILE A 40 1.02 -6.34 -8.67
CA ILE A 40 1.95 -5.59 -9.52
C ILE A 40 3.19 -5.29 -8.68
N VAL A 41 4.34 -5.75 -9.15
CA VAL A 41 5.64 -5.47 -8.54
C VAL A 41 6.45 -4.59 -9.47
N VAL A 42 6.90 -3.46 -8.97
CA VAL A 42 7.80 -2.56 -9.68
C VAL A 42 9.21 -2.71 -9.11
N ASP A 43 10.10 -3.36 -9.85
CA ASP A 43 11.53 -3.38 -9.57
C ASP A 43 12.12 -2.00 -9.93
N ASN A 44 12.37 -1.20 -8.91
CA ASN A 44 12.77 0.19 -9.02
C ASN A 44 14.29 0.34 -9.26
N ALA A 45 14.79 -0.36 -10.29
CA ALA A 45 16.19 -0.44 -10.69
C ALA A 45 17.10 -1.12 -9.65
N SER A 46 16.70 -2.27 -9.11
CA SER A 46 17.56 -3.10 -8.25
C SER A 46 18.87 -3.47 -8.96
N HIS A 47 19.92 -3.80 -8.21
CA HIS A 47 21.21 -4.21 -8.78
C HIS A 47 21.09 -5.40 -9.73
N GLU A 48 20.26 -6.39 -9.36
CA GLU A 48 19.89 -7.50 -10.23
C GLU A 48 18.51 -7.25 -10.83
N ASN A 49 18.18 -7.98 -11.89
CA ASN A 49 16.83 -7.90 -12.47
C ASN A 49 15.84 -8.71 -11.60
N GLU A 50 15.35 -8.10 -10.53
CA GLU A 50 14.42 -8.75 -9.60
C GLU A 50 13.04 -8.95 -10.22
N ALA A 51 12.61 -8.06 -11.13
CA ALA A 51 11.37 -8.25 -11.88
C ALA A 51 11.37 -9.56 -12.69
N ALA A 52 12.47 -9.88 -13.36
CA ALA A 52 12.58 -11.14 -14.12
C ALA A 52 12.52 -12.38 -13.21
N LYS A 53 13.17 -12.32 -12.03
CA LYS A 53 13.13 -13.40 -11.04
C LYS A 53 11.73 -13.59 -10.47
N ILE A 54 11.04 -12.49 -10.13
CA ILE A 54 9.66 -12.51 -9.63
C ILE A 54 8.73 -13.10 -10.68
N HIS A 55 8.82 -12.67 -11.94
CA HIS A 55 8.00 -13.22 -13.02
C HIS A 55 8.23 -14.72 -13.24
N GLN A 56 9.47 -15.19 -13.08
CA GLN A 56 9.78 -16.61 -13.18
C GLN A 56 9.14 -17.45 -12.06
N LEU A 57 9.15 -16.94 -10.82
CA LEU A 57 8.60 -17.66 -9.66
C LEU A 57 7.09 -17.52 -9.55
N TYR A 58 6.54 -16.36 -9.92
CA TYR A 58 5.13 -16.00 -9.80
C TYR A 58 4.59 -15.52 -11.16
N PRO A 59 4.31 -16.41 -12.11
CA PRO A 59 3.90 -16.02 -13.48
C PRO A 59 2.61 -15.21 -13.57
N THR A 60 1.78 -15.23 -12.53
CA THR A 60 0.54 -14.45 -12.45
C THR A 60 0.75 -13.01 -11.96
N VAL A 61 1.94 -12.71 -11.43
CA VAL A 61 2.31 -11.38 -10.97
C VAL A 61 2.80 -10.54 -12.14
N VAL A 62 2.31 -9.32 -12.24
CA VAL A 62 2.80 -8.33 -13.21
C VAL A 62 4.08 -7.72 -12.65
N ALA A 63 5.23 -8.14 -13.15
CA ALA A 63 6.53 -7.63 -12.71
C ALA A 63 7.11 -6.67 -13.77
N ILE A 64 7.39 -5.44 -13.36
CA ILE A 64 7.88 -4.35 -14.22
C ILE A 64 9.24 -3.91 -13.69
N ARG A 65 10.23 -3.76 -14.58
CA ARG A 65 11.51 -3.16 -14.22
C ARG A 65 11.57 -1.71 -14.68
N SER A 66 11.85 -0.80 -13.74
CA SER A 66 12.23 0.58 -14.06
C SER A 66 13.70 0.65 -14.50
N ASN A 67 14.01 1.62 -15.33
CA ASN A 67 15.39 1.88 -15.75
C ASN A 67 16.21 2.65 -14.71
N GLU A 68 15.53 3.35 -13.81
CA GLU A 68 16.13 4.15 -12.74
C GLU A 68 15.33 4.04 -11.45
N ASN A 69 15.96 4.31 -10.31
CA ASN A 69 15.26 4.39 -9.03
C ASN A 69 14.57 5.75 -8.93
N SER A 70 13.27 5.75 -9.16
CA SER A 70 12.39 6.93 -9.14
C SER A 70 11.80 7.23 -7.75
N GLY A 71 12.36 6.62 -6.69
CA GLY A 71 11.86 6.79 -5.32
C GLY A 71 10.50 6.12 -5.09
N PHE A 72 9.86 6.48 -3.98
CA PHE A 72 8.58 5.88 -3.60
C PHE A 72 7.44 6.31 -4.53
N SER A 73 7.30 7.62 -4.79
CA SER A 73 6.25 8.15 -5.65
C SER A 73 6.35 7.62 -7.08
N GLY A 74 7.52 7.74 -7.71
CA GLY A 74 7.71 7.32 -9.09
C GLY A 74 7.51 5.81 -9.27
N GLY A 75 8.03 4.99 -8.35
CA GLY A 75 7.83 3.54 -8.38
C GLY A 75 6.34 3.16 -8.27
N ASN A 76 5.60 3.77 -7.34
CA ASN A 76 4.15 3.54 -7.21
C ASN A 76 3.40 4.03 -8.46
N ASN A 77 3.75 5.19 -9.01
CA ASN A 77 3.13 5.72 -10.21
C ASN A 77 3.25 4.77 -11.42
N ILE A 78 4.42 4.13 -11.60
CA ILE A 78 4.61 3.10 -12.63
C ILE A 78 3.60 1.95 -12.44
N GLY A 79 3.43 1.49 -11.20
CA GLY A 79 2.45 0.45 -10.88
C GLY A 79 1.00 0.90 -11.11
N ILE A 80 0.64 2.11 -10.68
CA ILE A 80 -0.71 2.68 -10.85
C ILE A 80 -1.08 2.78 -12.34
N GLN A 81 -0.15 3.17 -13.22
CA GLN A 81 -0.40 3.30 -14.66
C GLN A 81 -0.84 2.00 -15.33
N VAL A 82 -0.37 0.85 -14.86
CA VAL A 82 -0.70 -0.47 -15.46
C VAL A 82 -1.81 -1.20 -14.70
N ALA A 83 -2.13 -0.74 -13.50
CA ALA A 83 -3.16 -1.32 -12.65
C ALA A 83 -4.54 -1.31 -13.31
N LYS A 84 -5.33 -2.37 -13.12
CA LYS A 84 -6.67 -2.56 -13.70
C LYS A 84 -7.77 -2.56 -12.64
N GLY A 85 -7.45 -2.78 -11.38
CA GLY A 85 -8.40 -2.89 -10.28
C GLY A 85 -9.23 -1.64 -10.07
N LYS A 86 -10.45 -1.82 -9.56
CA LYS A 86 -11.32 -0.72 -9.11
C LYS A 86 -10.69 0.03 -7.94
N TYR A 87 -9.98 -0.69 -7.07
CA TYR A 87 -9.23 -0.14 -5.95
C TYR A 87 -7.74 -0.32 -6.18
N ILE A 88 -6.97 0.67 -5.79
CA ILE A 88 -5.50 0.66 -5.82
C ILE A 88 -5.02 0.54 -4.39
N PHE A 89 -4.27 -0.53 -4.09
CA PHE A 89 -3.69 -0.74 -2.78
C PHE A 89 -2.17 -0.69 -2.87
N LEU A 90 -1.58 0.43 -2.45
CA LEU A 90 -0.14 0.58 -2.33
C LEU A 90 0.30 -0.08 -1.03
N ILE A 91 1.29 -0.97 -1.11
CA ILE A 91 1.77 -1.75 0.03
C ILE A 91 3.28 -1.94 -0.05
N ASN A 92 4.00 -1.68 1.02
CA ASN A 92 5.45 -1.87 1.07
C ASN A 92 5.81 -3.35 0.93
N ASN A 93 6.92 -3.62 0.26
CA ASN A 93 7.40 -4.98 0.01
C ASN A 93 7.88 -5.73 1.26
N ASP A 94 8.18 -5.02 2.35
CA ASP A 94 8.59 -5.54 3.65
C ASP A 94 7.42 -5.77 4.63
N THR A 95 6.20 -5.80 4.10
CA THR A 95 4.97 -6.12 4.83
C THR A 95 4.48 -7.53 4.50
N TYR A 96 3.58 -8.06 5.32
CA TYR A 96 2.85 -9.29 5.02
C TYR A 96 1.43 -9.24 5.57
N ILE A 97 0.54 -10.01 4.97
CA ILE A 97 -0.86 -10.10 5.34
C ILE A 97 -1.07 -11.31 6.27
N GLU A 98 -1.56 -11.09 7.47
CA GLU A 98 -1.86 -12.18 8.41
C GLU A 98 -3.27 -12.76 8.24
N SER A 99 -4.22 -11.91 7.85
CA SER A 99 -5.65 -12.28 7.74
C SER A 99 -6.37 -11.50 6.66
N ASP A 100 -7.44 -12.08 6.13
CA ASP A 100 -8.24 -11.48 5.06
C ASP A 100 -9.27 -10.48 5.60
N HIS A 101 -8.82 -9.25 5.79
CA HIS A 101 -9.69 -8.11 6.13
C HIS A 101 -9.87 -7.12 4.97
N ILE A 102 -9.47 -7.51 3.75
CA ILE A 102 -9.47 -6.60 2.59
C ILE A 102 -10.90 -6.19 2.20
N ALA A 103 -11.84 -7.13 2.21
CA ALA A 103 -13.24 -6.81 1.94
C ALA A 103 -13.79 -5.74 2.92
N TYR A 104 -13.33 -5.74 4.17
CA TYR A 104 -13.72 -4.74 5.16
C TYR A 104 -13.16 -3.34 4.82
N LEU A 105 -11.92 -3.25 4.32
CA LEU A 105 -11.37 -1.98 3.85
C LEU A 105 -12.16 -1.43 2.65
N VAL A 106 -12.55 -2.31 1.73
CA VAL A 106 -13.43 -1.94 0.61
C VAL A 106 -14.78 -1.44 1.12
N GLU A 107 -15.41 -2.15 2.06
CA GLU A 107 -16.66 -1.71 2.69
C GLU A 107 -16.53 -0.32 3.32
N ARG A 108 -15.40 -0.05 4.01
CA ARG A 108 -15.14 1.28 4.58
C ARG A 108 -15.05 2.36 3.52
N LEU A 109 -14.33 2.14 2.42
CA LEU A 109 -14.24 3.06 1.29
C LEU A 109 -15.61 3.35 0.65
N GLU A 110 -16.48 2.33 0.56
CA GLU A 110 -17.80 2.49 -0.04
C GLU A 110 -18.86 3.05 0.94
N SER A 111 -18.59 3.03 2.25
CA SER A 111 -19.58 3.42 3.26
C SER A 111 -19.95 4.90 3.20
N ARG A 112 -19.03 5.77 2.71
CA ARG A 112 -19.27 7.20 2.57
C ARG A 112 -18.54 7.77 1.37
N PRO A 113 -19.20 8.66 0.60
CA PRO A 113 -18.59 9.28 -0.59
C PRO A 113 -17.35 10.15 -0.28
N GLU A 114 -17.30 10.73 0.92
CA GLU A 114 -16.21 11.62 1.34
C GLU A 114 -14.92 10.88 1.74
N ILE A 115 -14.95 9.54 1.87
CA ILE A 115 -13.74 8.77 2.17
C ILE A 115 -12.94 8.60 0.88
N GLY A 116 -11.81 9.31 0.77
CA GLY A 116 -10.89 9.23 -0.37
C GLY A 116 -9.99 7.98 -0.33
N GLY A 117 -9.54 7.59 0.86
CA GLY A 117 -8.67 6.44 1.06
C GLY A 117 -8.77 5.85 2.45
N VAL A 118 -8.20 4.67 2.64
CA VAL A 118 -8.13 3.98 3.93
C VAL A 118 -6.74 3.35 4.12
N SER A 119 -6.26 3.35 5.37
CA SER A 119 -5.11 2.54 5.80
C SER A 119 -5.55 1.54 6.86
N PRO A 120 -5.07 0.29 6.81
CA PRO A 120 -5.28 -0.64 7.92
C PRO A 120 -4.49 -0.21 9.16
N LYS A 121 -4.84 -0.74 10.32
CA LYS A 121 -3.94 -0.77 11.47
C LYS A 121 -2.73 -1.64 11.11
N ILE A 122 -1.52 -1.15 11.34
CA ILE A 122 -0.27 -1.83 11.02
C ILE A 122 0.45 -2.18 12.32
N ARG A 123 0.99 -3.40 12.39
CA ARG A 123 1.80 -3.87 13.52
C ARG A 123 3.23 -4.12 13.08
N PHE A 124 4.16 -4.03 14.00
CA PHE A 124 5.53 -4.49 13.76
C PHE A 124 5.54 -6.01 13.52
N ALA A 125 6.34 -6.45 12.56
CA ALA A 125 6.47 -7.86 12.21
C ALA A 125 7.10 -8.71 13.32
N PHE A 126 7.91 -8.10 14.21
CA PHE A 126 8.68 -8.79 15.25
C PHE A 126 8.01 -8.67 16.61
N PRO A 127 8.17 -9.70 17.47
CA PRO A 127 7.67 -9.62 18.84
C PRO A 127 8.21 -8.38 19.57
N PRO A 128 7.37 -7.73 20.40
CA PRO A 128 6.03 -8.13 20.85
C PRO A 128 4.87 -7.82 19.91
N GLN A 129 5.14 -7.47 18.63
CA GLN A 129 4.12 -7.13 17.61
C GLN A 129 3.23 -5.95 18.04
N HIS A 130 3.84 -4.96 18.66
CA HIS A 130 3.17 -3.70 18.98
C HIS A 130 2.63 -3.02 17.71
N ILE A 131 1.69 -2.10 17.90
CA ILE A 131 1.14 -1.29 16.81
C ILE A 131 2.24 -0.38 16.26
N GLN A 132 2.43 -0.39 14.95
CA GLN A 132 3.25 0.59 14.25
C GLN A 132 2.42 1.82 13.88
N PHE A 133 1.17 1.61 13.43
CA PHE A 133 0.29 2.66 12.96
C PHE A 133 -1.18 2.32 13.22
N ALA A 134 -1.91 3.30 13.75
CA ALA A 134 -3.36 3.25 13.90
C ALA A 134 -4.02 4.59 13.54
N GLY A 135 -3.33 5.45 12.79
CA GLY A 135 -3.79 6.79 12.39
C GLY A 135 -2.76 7.87 12.72
N PHE A 136 -3.01 9.08 12.23
CA PHE A 136 -2.21 10.26 12.53
C PHE A 136 -3.02 11.32 13.28
N THR A 137 -2.36 12.15 14.08
CA THR A 137 -2.89 13.43 14.52
C THR A 137 -2.74 14.45 13.39
N PRO A 138 -3.59 15.51 13.33
CA PRO A 138 -3.36 16.63 12.43
C PRO A 138 -1.98 17.27 12.62
N LEU A 139 -1.43 17.86 11.56
CA LEU A 139 -0.22 18.67 11.65
C LEU A 139 -0.44 19.87 12.58
N SER A 140 0.47 20.03 13.53
CA SER A 140 0.50 21.25 14.35
C SER A 140 0.81 22.47 13.47
N GLN A 141 -0.01 23.49 13.53
CA GLN A 141 0.22 24.75 12.79
C GLN A 141 1.46 25.52 13.26
N ILE A 142 2.00 25.18 14.43
CA ILE A 142 3.17 25.85 15.01
C ILE A 142 4.45 25.07 14.73
N THR A 143 4.45 23.75 14.99
CA THR A 143 5.66 22.93 14.90
C THR A 143 5.75 22.15 13.59
N LEU A 144 4.69 22.12 12.78
CA LEU A 144 4.54 21.32 11.56
C LEU A 144 4.85 19.83 11.80
N ARG A 145 4.49 19.32 12.98
CA ARG A 145 4.66 17.92 13.37
C ARG A 145 3.31 17.28 13.61
N ASN A 146 3.21 16.01 13.29
CA ASN A 146 2.13 15.11 13.67
C ASN A 146 2.70 13.93 14.48
N HIS A 147 1.83 13.09 14.99
CA HIS A 147 2.19 11.87 15.70
C HIS A 147 1.37 10.70 15.15
N MET A 148 1.99 9.54 15.08
CA MET A 148 1.28 8.28 14.83
C MET A 148 0.53 7.86 16.08
N LEU A 149 -0.75 7.54 15.92
CA LEU A 149 -1.57 6.98 17.00
C LEU A 149 -1.19 5.50 17.20
N GLY A 150 -1.14 5.09 18.44
CA GLY A 150 -0.83 3.70 18.81
C GLY A 150 0.64 3.29 18.64
N PHE A 151 1.54 4.17 18.16
CA PHE A 151 2.93 3.80 17.90
C PHE A 151 3.61 3.18 19.14
N ASP A 152 4.17 1.99 18.96
CA ASP A 152 4.83 1.16 19.99
C ASP A 152 3.95 0.80 21.20
N CYS A 153 2.61 0.85 21.03
CA CYS A 153 1.67 0.40 22.05
C CYS A 153 1.28 -1.07 21.83
N PRO A 154 0.95 -1.82 22.90
CA PRO A 154 0.34 -3.14 22.76
C PRO A 154 -0.95 -3.08 21.93
N ASP A 155 -1.20 -4.12 21.14
CA ASP A 155 -2.46 -4.27 20.39
C ASP A 155 -3.52 -4.94 21.30
N ASP A 156 -4.10 -4.14 22.17
CA ASP A 156 -5.06 -4.56 23.21
C ASP A 156 -6.53 -4.29 22.85
N GLY A 157 -6.79 -3.91 21.58
CA GLY A 157 -8.13 -3.58 21.10
C GLY A 157 -8.51 -2.10 21.19
N THR A 158 -7.69 -1.26 21.83
CA THR A 158 -7.95 0.19 21.95
C THR A 158 -8.16 0.88 20.59
N PHE A 159 -7.45 0.40 19.54
CA PHE A 159 -7.49 0.95 18.18
C PHE A 159 -8.24 0.06 17.17
N ASP A 160 -9.17 -0.78 17.61
CA ASP A 160 -9.96 -1.65 16.72
C ASP A 160 -11.15 -0.93 16.07
N THR A 161 -11.59 0.19 16.65
CA THR A 161 -12.67 0.98 16.08
C THR A 161 -12.16 1.92 14.99
N PRO A 162 -12.67 1.82 13.74
CA PRO A 162 -12.28 2.73 12.67
C PRO A 162 -12.56 4.19 13.00
N HIS A 163 -11.63 5.04 12.67
CA HIS A 163 -11.75 6.49 12.86
C HIS A 163 -11.14 7.25 11.68
N THR A 164 -11.45 8.52 11.58
CA THR A 164 -10.89 9.39 10.55
C THR A 164 -9.45 9.76 10.91
N THR A 165 -8.56 9.67 9.93
CA THR A 165 -7.18 10.15 10.01
C THR A 165 -6.94 11.22 8.95
N PRO A 166 -6.17 12.28 9.23
CA PRO A 166 -5.87 13.31 8.23
C PRO A 166 -4.95 12.82 7.12
N TYR A 167 -4.15 11.79 7.37
CA TYR A 167 -3.18 11.26 6.42
C TYR A 167 -3.22 9.73 6.45
N LEU A 168 -2.89 9.11 5.31
CA LEU A 168 -2.70 7.67 5.20
C LEU A 168 -1.23 7.30 5.41
N HIS A 169 -0.96 6.04 5.69
CA HIS A 169 0.41 5.56 5.95
C HIS A 169 0.98 4.89 4.70
N GLY A 170 2.17 5.34 4.26
CA GLY A 170 2.84 4.85 3.06
C GLY A 170 3.07 3.34 3.02
N ALA A 171 3.19 2.67 4.18
CA ALA A 171 3.38 1.23 4.21
C ALA A 171 2.15 0.41 3.74
N ALA A 172 0.92 0.96 3.90
CA ALA A 172 -0.29 0.32 3.41
C ALA A 172 -1.43 1.34 3.28
N MET A 173 -1.85 1.64 2.05
CA MET A 173 -2.94 2.59 1.79
C MET A 173 -3.73 2.19 0.55
N MET A 174 -5.06 2.24 0.65
CA MET A 174 -5.97 1.86 -0.43
C MET A 174 -6.87 3.03 -0.81
N PHE A 175 -7.05 3.22 -2.12
CA PHE A 175 -7.86 4.28 -2.72
C PHE A 175 -8.83 3.70 -3.75
N LYS A 176 -9.92 4.40 -4.00
CA LYS A 176 -10.69 4.20 -5.23
C LYS A 176 -9.90 4.74 -6.42
N ARG A 177 -9.89 4.03 -7.54
CA ARG A 177 -9.27 4.51 -8.78
C ARG A 177 -9.78 5.91 -9.18
N GLU A 178 -11.07 6.16 -9.06
CA GLU A 178 -11.69 7.44 -9.38
C GLU A 178 -11.15 8.61 -8.54
N VAL A 179 -10.65 8.36 -7.33
CA VAL A 179 -9.99 9.39 -6.50
C VAL A 179 -8.66 9.75 -7.13
N ILE A 180 -7.85 8.77 -7.50
CA ILE A 180 -6.55 9.00 -8.17
C ILE A 180 -6.75 9.75 -9.50
N GLU A 181 -7.78 9.39 -10.26
CA GLU A 181 -8.12 10.09 -11.51
C GLU A 181 -8.48 11.58 -11.31
N LYS A 182 -8.99 11.92 -10.13
CA LYS A 182 -9.35 13.32 -9.78
C LYS A 182 -8.18 14.10 -9.19
N VAL A 183 -7.43 13.50 -8.28
CA VAL A 183 -6.33 14.19 -7.57
C VAL A 183 -5.00 14.10 -8.32
N GLY A 184 -4.86 13.16 -9.25
CA GLY A 184 -3.64 12.91 -10.00
C GLY A 184 -2.74 11.87 -9.33
N MET A 185 -1.58 11.64 -9.95
CA MET A 185 -0.55 10.74 -9.47
C MET A 185 0.18 11.30 -8.26
N MET A 186 0.92 10.44 -7.55
CA MET A 186 1.77 10.89 -6.44
C MET A 186 2.81 11.91 -6.91
N PRO A 187 3.10 12.96 -6.11
CA PRO A 187 4.08 13.98 -6.49
C PRO A 187 5.51 13.40 -6.47
N GLU A 188 6.15 13.35 -7.64
CA GLU A 188 7.50 12.77 -7.79
C GLU A 188 8.63 13.73 -7.36
N ILE A 189 8.30 14.95 -6.92
CA ILE A 189 9.26 15.88 -6.33
C ILE A 189 9.84 15.33 -5.01
N PHE A 190 9.08 14.48 -4.32
CA PHE A 190 9.55 13.76 -3.13
C PHE A 190 10.14 12.43 -3.58
N PHE A 191 11.41 12.20 -3.27
CA PHE A 191 12.04 10.92 -3.54
C PHE A 191 11.61 9.87 -2.51
N LEU A 192 11.58 10.27 -1.24
CA LEU A 192 11.19 9.43 -0.11
C LEU A 192 10.76 10.33 1.07
N TYR A 193 9.65 9.98 1.71
CA TYR A 193 8.98 10.69 2.81
C TYR A 193 8.24 11.97 2.38
N TYR A 194 7.13 12.23 3.05
CA TYR A 194 6.18 13.33 2.88
C TYR A 194 5.26 13.25 1.65
N GLU A 195 5.53 12.36 0.69
CA GLU A 195 4.68 12.18 -0.50
C GLU A 195 3.26 11.76 -0.13
N GLU A 196 3.10 10.86 0.85
CA GLU A 196 1.80 10.42 1.33
C GLU A 196 1.05 11.51 2.08
N LEU A 197 1.76 12.41 2.78
CA LEU A 197 1.14 13.56 3.42
C LEU A 197 0.59 14.55 2.38
N ASP A 198 1.39 14.90 1.38
CA ASP A 198 1.00 15.82 0.33
C ASP A 198 -0.16 15.25 -0.50
N TRP A 199 -0.07 13.97 -0.84
CA TRP A 199 -1.09 13.30 -1.66
C TRP A 199 -2.41 13.05 -0.91
N SER A 200 -2.40 13.01 0.43
CA SER A 200 -3.59 12.81 1.27
C SER A 200 -4.33 14.12 1.58
N THR A 201 -3.82 15.29 1.18
CA THR A 201 -4.41 16.61 1.45
C THR A 201 -5.09 17.19 0.22
#